data_13e1e1dd330cae058bf6aa1b64886671
#
_entry.id   13e1e1dd330cae058bf6aa1b64886671
#
_cell.length_a   1.000
_cell.length_b   1.000
_cell.length_c   1.000
_cell.angle_alpha   90.00
_cell.angle_beta   90.00
_cell.angle_gamma   90.00
#
_symmetry.space_group_name_H-M   'P 1'
#
loop_
_entity.id
_entity.type
_entity.pdbx_description
1 polymer ?
#
loop_
_entity_poly.entity_id
_entity_poly.type
_entity_poly.pdbx_seq_one_letter_code
_entity_poly.pdbx_strand_id
1 'polypeptide(L)'
;MRGLSRRLSFPTLIVSCQARADNPLYGPQFMAAMAKAAEAGGAGGIRANGPEDVAAIRAVTELPILGLYKQWLEPYEVYITPDFAAAQAIAEAGADILALDATPRPRPQEGLAELIERIHTELDKPVCADVSTLEEGLRAVELGADCVATTLAGYTPYTLKTEGPDFALLRELVQALAVPVLAEGRFWTPEQVGRAFELGADAVVVGTAITNPREITRRLVRSVPR
;
A
#
# COMPACT_ATOMS: atom_id res chain seq x y z
N MET A 1 12.41 -10.41 10.50
CA MET A 1 11.12 -10.58 9.79
C MET A 1 10.06 -10.95 10.82
N ARG A 2 9.44 -9.94 11.44
CA ARG A 2 8.50 -10.11 12.57
C ARG A 2 7.13 -10.61 12.10
N GLY A 3 7.04 -11.89 11.70
CA GLY A 3 5.75 -12.53 11.41
C GLY A 3 5.10 -12.18 10.08
N LEU A 4 5.74 -11.41 9.18
CA LEU A 4 5.17 -11.04 7.87
C LEU A 4 4.82 -12.30 7.04
N SER A 5 5.73 -13.28 6.97
CA SER A 5 5.50 -14.54 6.26
C SER A 5 4.43 -15.45 6.88
N ARG A 6 4.03 -15.19 8.12
CA ARG A 6 2.88 -15.85 8.75
C ARG A 6 1.56 -15.19 8.40
N ARG A 7 1.61 -13.93 7.94
CA ARG A 7 0.43 -13.10 7.64
C ARG A 7 0.18 -12.98 6.14
N LEU A 8 1.20 -13.00 5.30
CA LEU A 8 1.10 -12.86 3.85
C LEU A 8 1.93 -13.93 3.15
N SER A 9 1.29 -14.71 2.26
CA SER A 9 1.97 -15.70 1.42
C SER A 9 2.49 -15.05 0.14
N PHE A 10 3.70 -15.39 -0.28
CA PHE A 10 4.32 -14.90 -1.51
C PHE A 10 4.57 -16.03 -2.52
N PRO A 11 4.49 -15.79 -3.83
CA PRO A 11 4.07 -14.54 -4.48
C PRO A 11 2.55 -14.34 -4.40
N THR A 12 2.08 -13.08 -4.40
CA THR A 12 0.64 -12.81 -4.31
C THR A 12 0.20 -11.51 -4.97
N LEU A 13 -1.09 -11.44 -5.33
CA LEU A 13 -1.77 -10.20 -5.70
C LEU A 13 -2.53 -9.64 -4.49
N ILE A 14 -2.28 -8.38 -4.17
CA ILE A 14 -3.01 -7.62 -3.17
C ILE A 14 -3.93 -6.63 -3.89
N VAL A 15 -5.21 -6.60 -3.52
CA VAL A 15 -6.16 -5.64 -4.09
C VAL A 15 -6.32 -4.45 -3.15
N SER A 16 -6.05 -3.25 -3.68
CA SER A 16 -6.21 -2.00 -2.91
C SER A 16 -7.66 -1.52 -3.00
N CYS A 17 -8.39 -1.69 -1.91
CA CYS A 17 -9.78 -1.26 -1.73
C CYS A 17 -9.79 0.10 -1.02
N GLN A 18 -9.73 1.19 -1.80
CA GLN A 18 -9.69 2.56 -1.30
C GLN A 18 -10.52 3.47 -2.20
N ALA A 19 -11.34 4.33 -1.60
CA ALA A 19 -12.08 5.36 -2.29
C ALA A 19 -11.88 6.71 -1.60
N ARG A 20 -11.85 7.81 -2.37
CA ARG A 20 -11.85 9.17 -1.83
C ARG A 20 -13.29 9.65 -1.67
N ALA A 21 -13.52 10.64 -0.82
CA ALA A 21 -14.84 11.17 -0.52
C ALA A 21 -15.64 11.67 -1.76
N ASP A 22 -14.95 12.04 -2.84
CA ASP A 22 -15.57 12.44 -4.11
C ASP A 22 -15.96 11.25 -5.02
N ASN A 23 -15.66 10.00 -4.62
CA ASN A 23 -16.00 8.81 -5.39
C ASN A 23 -17.40 8.31 -4.99
N PRO A 24 -18.30 8.00 -5.95
CA PRO A 24 -19.61 7.40 -5.67
C PRO A 24 -19.56 6.09 -4.85
N LEU A 25 -18.42 5.40 -4.86
CA LEU A 25 -18.18 4.18 -4.08
C LEU A 25 -17.40 4.45 -2.78
N TYR A 26 -17.47 5.68 -2.26
CA TYR A 26 -16.91 6.01 -0.96
C TYR A 26 -17.77 5.43 0.18
N GLY A 27 -17.10 4.76 1.12
CA GLY A 27 -17.72 4.26 2.34
C GLY A 27 -17.43 2.77 2.62
N PRO A 28 -17.46 2.39 3.90
CA PRO A 28 -17.01 1.08 4.38
C PRO A 28 -17.75 -0.10 3.73
N GLN A 29 -19.05 0.04 3.48
CA GLN A 29 -19.87 -0.99 2.84
C GLN A 29 -19.41 -1.33 1.42
N PHE A 30 -18.94 -0.33 0.66
CA PHE A 30 -18.43 -0.53 -0.70
C PHE A 30 -17.04 -1.17 -0.67
N MET A 31 -16.19 -0.76 0.27
CA MET A 31 -14.85 -1.33 0.43
C MET A 31 -14.93 -2.78 0.87
N ALA A 32 -15.84 -3.12 1.79
CA ALA A 32 -16.11 -4.51 2.19
C ALA A 32 -16.61 -5.36 1.01
N ALA A 33 -17.53 -4.85 0.19
CA ALA A 33 -18.01 -5.55 -0.99
C ALA A 33 -16.90 -5.79 -2.03
N MET A 34 -16.02 -4.80 -2.25
CA MET A 34 -14.87 -4.95 -3.14
C MET A 34 -13.86 -5.96 -2.61
N ALA A 35 -13.60 -5.99 -1.30
CA ALA A 35 -12.71 -6.96 -0.68
C ALA A 35 -13.24 -8.40 -0.88
N LYS A 36 -14.54 -8.64 -0.67
CA LYS A 36 -15.16 -9.95 -0.96
C LYS A 36 -15.05 -10.35 -2.44
N ALA A 37 -15.26 -9.41 -3.35
CA ALA A 37 -15.10 -9.67 -4.78
C ALA A 37 -13.65 -9.99 -5.14
N ALA A 38 -12.69 -9.28 -4.54
CA ALA A 38 -11.26 -9.53 -4.73
C ALA A 38 -10.85 -10.92 -4.21
N GLU A 39 -11.31 -11.31 -3.01
CA GLU A 39 -11.09 -12.62 -2.43
C GLU A 39 -11.68 -13.73 -3.31
N ALA A 40 -12.92 -13.58 -3.78
CA ALA A 40 -13.56 -14.52 -4.70
C ALA A 40 -12.81 -14.61 -6.05
N GLY A 41 -12.12 -13.54 -6.45
CA GLY A 41 -11.25 -13.49 -7.63
C GLY A 41 -9.86 -14.08 -7.42
N GLY A 42 -9.52 -14.53 -6.21
CA GLY A 42 -8.22 -15.14 -5.90
C GLY A 42 -7.14 -14.18 -5.41
N ALA A 43 -7.51 -12.98 -4.95
CA ALA A 43 -6.55 -12.11 -4.26
C ALA A 43 -6.03 -12.78 -2.98
N GLY A 44 -4.73 -12.62 -2.67
CA GLY A 44 -4.14 -13.17 -1.46
C GLY A 44 -3.96 -12.14 -0.35
N GLY A 45 -4.45 -10.90 -0.54
CA GLY A 45 -4.44 -9.85 0.48
C GLY A 45 -5.23 -8.61 0.03
N ILE A 46 -5.57 -7.77 0.99
CA ILE A 46 -6.29 -6.51 0.77
C ILE A 46 -5.46 -5.36 1.32
N ARG A 47 -5.38 -4.26 0.58
CA ARG A 47 -4.85 -2.99 1.09
C ARG A 47 -6.00 -2.02 1.33
N ALA A 48 -6.09 -1.43 2.53
CA ALA A 48 -7.25 -0.64 2.94
C ALA A 48 -6.82 0.64 3.68
N ASN A 49 -7.66 1.70 3.59
CA ASN A 49 -7.37 3.00 4.17
C ASN A 49 -8.41 3.40 5.23
N GLY A 50 -7.92 3.73 6.40
CA GLY A 50 -8.72 4.23 7.51
C GLY A 50 -9.41 3.15 8.34
N PRO A 51 -9.66 3.44 9.63
CA PRO A 51 -10.17 2.43 10.56
C PRO A 51 -11.55 1.90 10.19
N GLU A 52 -12.45 2.73 9.66
CA GLU A 52 -13.79 2.30 9.30
C GLU A 52 -13.78 1.30 8.13
N ASP A 53 -13.00 1.57 7.08
CA ASP A 53 -12.86 0.67 5.93
C ASP A 53 -12.17 -0.64 6.35
N VAL A 54 -11.09 -0.55 7.15
CA VAL A 54 -10.36 -1.71 7.66
C VAL A 54 -11.29 -2.61 8.50
N ALA A 55 -12.05 -2.05 9.43
CA ALA A 55 -13.00 -2.80 10.25
C ALA A 55 -14.11 -3.48 9.42
N ALA A 56 -14.67 -2.76 8.44
CA ALA A 56 -15.69 -3.31 7.55
C ALA A 56 -15.15 -4.43 6.65
N ILE A 57 -13.93 -4.31 6.16
CA ILE A 57 -13.24 -5.34 5.38
C ILE A 57 -12.94 -6.54 6.28
N ARG A 58 -12.39 -6.32 7.48
CA ARG A 58 -12.10 -7.42 8.43
C ARG A 58 -13.33 -8.25 8.78
N ALA A 59 -14.49 -7.61 8.86
CA ALA A 59 -15.75 -8.30 9.16
C ALA A 59 -16.22 -9.29 8.06
N VAL A 60 -15.64 -9.24 6.87
CA VAL A 60 -16.13 -10.02 5.70
C VAL A 60 -15.06 -10.89 5.04
N THR A 61 -13.80 -10.83 5.45
CA THR A 61 -12.71 -11.65 4.88
C THR A 61 -11.67 -12.03 5.93
N GLU A 62 -11.05 -13.19 5.77
CA GLU A 62 -9.90 -13.63 6.55
C GLU A 62 -8.56 -13.32 5.86
N LEU A 63 -8.58 -12.75 4.66
CA LEU A 63 -7.35 -12.36 3.97
C LEU A 63 -6.53 -11.35 4.79
N PRO A 64 -5.19 -11.38 4.68
CA PRO A 64 -4.34 -10.38 5.29
C PRO A 64 -4.71 -8.97 4.83
N ILE A 65 -4.81 -8.04 5.80
CA ILE A 65 -5.08 -6.62 5.53
C ILE A 65 -3.82 -5.79 5.74
N LEU A 66 -3.31 -5.22 4.65
CA LEU A 66 -2.29 -4.16 4.67
C LEU A 66 -2.99 -2.82 4.88
N GLY A 67 -3.10 -2.40 6.15
CA GLY A 67 -3.81 -1.20 6.55
C GLY A 67 -2.94 0.04 6.53
N LEU A 68 -3.54 1.17 6.20
CA LEU A 68 -2.94 2.49 6.28
C LEU A 68 -4.00 3.53 6.70
N TYR A 69 -3.56 4.70 7.14
CA TYR A 69 -4.47 5.80 7.43
C TYR A 69 -3.96 7.09 6.80
N LYS A 70 -4.61 7.52 5.72
CA LYS A 70 -4.28 8.78 5.04
C LYS A 70 -4.87 9.95 5.81
N GLN A 71 -3.99 10.81 6.32
CA GLN A 71 -4.34 12.05 7.01
C GLN A 71 -3.48 13.19 6.47
N TRP A 72 -4.11 14.26 6.01
CA TRP A 72 -3.42 15.46 5.52
C TRP A 72 -3.36 16.47 6.66
N LEU A 73 -2.21 16.53 7.33
CA LEU A 73 -1.95 17.35 8.52
C LEU A 73 -1.01 18.51 8.17
N GLU A 74 -1.55 19.70 7.98
CA GLU A 74 -0.73 20.89 7.72
C GLU A 74 0.25 21.17 8.89
N PRO A 75 1.51 21.56 8.63
CA PRO A 75 2.12 21.83 7.33
C PRO A 75 2.86 20.64 6.69
N TYR A 76 2.58 19.41 7.10
CA TYR A 76 3.34 18.21 6.73
C TYR A 76 2.88 17.64 5.38
N GLU A 77 3.84 17.15 4.60
CA GLU A 77 3.58 16.49 3.31
C GLU A 77 3.40 14.97 3.44
N VAL A 78 3.87 14.37 4.54
CA VAL A 78 3.64 12.97 4.86
C VAL A 78 2.17 12.78 5.21
N TYR A 79 1.50 11.86 4.52
CA TYR A 79 0.05 11.65 4.70
C TYR A 79 -0.35 10.18 4.88
N ILE A 80 0.52 9.22 4.59
CA ILE A 80 0.23 7.79 4.80
C ILE A 80 0.69 7.38 6.20
N THR A 81 -0.25 7.15 7.08
CA THR A 81 -0.01 6.78 8.48
C THR A 81 1.08 7.66 9.11
N PRO A 82 0.79 8.97 9.26
CA PRO A 82 1.83 9.96 9.54
C PRO A 82 2.41 9.86 10.96
N ASP A 83 1.69 9.26 11.90
CA ASP A 83 2.06 9.14 13.30
C ASP A 83 1.56 7.84 13.95
N PHE A 84 1.92 7.63 15.21
CA PHE A 84 1.54 6.43 15.96
C PHE A 84 0.04 6.34 16.24
N ALA A 85 -0.66 7.46 16.44
CA ALA A 85 -2.10 7.43 16.67
C ALA A 85 -2.84 6.90 15.43
N ALA A 86 -2.41 7.28 14.23
CA ALA A 86 -2.93 6.73 12.98
C ALA A 86 -2.62 5.23 12.84
N ALA A 87 -1.39 4.81 13.20
CA ALA A 87 -0.99 3.39 13.19
C ALA A 87 -1.82 2.56 14.17
N GLN A 88 -2.02 3.04 15.39
CA GLN A 88 -2.82 2.38 16.43
C GLN A 88 -4.27 2.21 15.96
N ALA A 89 -4.89 3.26 15.42
CA ALA A 89 -6.29 3.21 14.98
C ALA A 89 -6.55 2.11 13.92
N ILE A 90 -5.64 1.94 12.96
CA ILE A 90 -5.80 0.88 11.95
C ILE A 90 -5.42 -0.52 12.46
N ALA A 91 -4.49 -0.62 13.42
CA ALA A 91 -4.19 -1.89 14.08
C ALA A 91 -5.38 -2.39 14.89
N GLU A 92 -6.02 -1.52 15.68
CA GLU A 92 -7.22 -1.81 16.46
C GLU A 92 -8.42 -2.16 15.58
N ALA A 93 -8.52 -1.57 14.39
CA ALA A 93 -9.53 -1.89 13.40
C ALA A 93 -9.34 -3.27 12.72
N GLY A 94 -8.21 -3.94 12.95
CA GLY A 94 -7.97 -5.30 12.48
C GLY A 94 -6.98 -5.43 11.31
N ALA A 95 -6.15 -4.41 11.05
CA ALA A 95 -5.06 -4.55 10.10
C ALA A 95 -4.00 -5.54 10.61
N ASP A 96 -3.46 -6.35 9.69
CA ASP A 96 -2.42 -7.33 9.96
C ASP A 96 -1.02 -6.76 9.78
N ILE A 97 -0.85 -5.87 8.81
CA ILE A 97 0.39 -5.21 8.42
C ILE A 97 0.10 -3.71 8.34
N LEU A 98 0.99 -2.86 8.82
CA LEU A 98 0.80 -1.41 8.80
C LEU A 98 1.68 -0.77 7.73
N ALA A 99 1.06 -0.11 6.74
CA ALA A 99 1.78 0.64 5.73
C ALA A 99 1.91 2.11 6.14
N LEU A 100 3.10 2.67 5.97
CA LEU A 100 3.38 4.06 6.30
C LEU A 100 4.34 4.71 5.29
N ASP A 101 4.25 6.02 5.17
CA ASP A 101 5.18 6.84 4.39
C ASP A 101 6.58 6.76 5.01
N ALA A 102 7.55 6.21 4.27
CA ALA A 102 8.93 6.06 4.73
C ALA A 102 9.90 7.06 4.07
N THR A 103 9.37 8.11 3.46
CA THR A 103 10.18 9.19 2.88
C THR A 103 10.86 10.04 3.96
N PRO A 104 11.94 10.78 3.63
CA PRO A 104 12.62 11.65 4.57
C PRO A 104 11.87 12.96 4.87
N ARG A 105 10.69 13.16 4.29
CA ARG A 105 9.86 14.34 4.51
C ARG A 105 9.47 14.49 5.98
N PRO A 106 9.35 15.73 6.50
CA PRO A 106 8.92 15.94 7.88
C PRO A 106 7.55 15.32 8.16
N ARG A 107 7.40 14.76 9.36
CA ARG A 107 6.16 14.17 9.86
C ARG A 107 5.74 14.80 11.19
N PRO A 108 4.47 14.69 11.62
CA PRO A 108 3.92 15.53 12.69
C PRO A 108 4.41 15.16 14.07
N GLN A 109 4.71 14.05 14.49
CA GLN A 109 5.03 13.65 15.85
C GLN A 109 6.47 13.10 15.93
N GLU A 110 6.57 11.81 16.08
CA GLU A 110 7.84 11.08 16.16
C GLU A 110 8.51 10.91 14.79
N GLY A 111 9.83 10.67 14.79
CA GLY A 111 10.59 10.31 13.60
C GLY A 111 10.25 8.91 13.10
N LEU A 112 10.64 8.61 11.84
CA LEU A 112 10.35 7.31 11.21
C LEU A 112 10.88 6.12 12.03
N ALA A 113 12.09 6.23 12.59
CA ALA A 113 12.70 5.16 13.40
C ALA A 113 11.86 4.85 14.64
N GLU A 114 11.47 5.90 15.38
CA GLU A 114 10.66 5.76 16.58
C GLU A 114 9.26 5.24 16.27
N LEU A 115 8.65 5.70 15.18
CA LEU A 115 7.34 5.21 14.74
C LEU A 115 7.38 3.70 14.43
N ILE A 116 8.39 3.23 13.68
CA ILE A 116 8.57 1.80 13.38
C ILE A 116 8.79 1.00 14.67
N GLU A 117 9.67 1.47 15.57
CA GLU A 117 9.94 0.80 16.84
C GLU A 117 8.68 0.68 17.69
N ARG A 118 7.90 1.73 17.82
CA ARG A 118 6.66 1.75 18.58
C ARG A 118 5.60 0.81 17.99
N ILE A 119 5.45 0.80 16.66
CA ILE A 119 4.54 -0.15 15.98
C ILE A 119 4.92 -1.60 16.33
N HIS A 120 6.20 -1.91 16.29
CA HIS A 120 6.68 -3.25 16.64
C HIS A 120 6.48 -3.61 18.10
N THR A 121 6.80 -2.70 19.02
CA THR A 121 6.83 -3.00 20.46
C THR A 121 5.48 -2.86 21.13
N GLU A 122 4.67 -1.89 20.72
CA GLU A 122 3.38 -1.59 21.34
C GLU A 122 2.19 -2.25 20.62
N LEU A 123 2.26 -2.43 19.28
CA LEU A 123 1.16 -3.00 18.50
C LEU A 123 1.41 -4.44 17.99
N ASP A 124 2.65 -4.95 18.10
CA ASP A 124 3.08 -6.26 17.57
C ASP A 124 2.68 -6.47 16.09
N LYS A 125 2.86 -5.43 15.25
CA LYS A 125 2.54 -5.45 13.83
C LYS A 125 3.78 -5.28 12.96
N PRO A 126 3.89 -6.04 11.84
CA PRO A 126 4.91 -5.76 10.84
C PRO A 126 4.62 -4.44 10.12
N VAL A 127 5.70 -3.80 9.66
CA VAL A 127 5.67 -2.52 8.95
C VAL A 127 6.01 -2.68 7.48
N CYS A 128 5.16 -2.14 6.61
CA CYS A 128 5.40 -1.96 5.19
C CYS A 128 5.77 -0.50 4.92
N ALA A 129 6.99 -0.26 4.43
CA ALA A 129 7.49 1.06 4.12
C ALA A 129 7.11 1.47 2.69
N ASP A 130 6.24 2.47 2.54
CA ASP A 130 5.93 3.09 1.24
C ASP A 130 7.05 4.05 0.87
N VAL A 131 7.73 3.79 -0.24
CA VAL A 131 8.90 4.55 -0.70
C VAL A 131 8.76 5.06 -2.13
N SER A 132 9.60 6.02 -2.50
CA SER A 132 9.70 6.59 -3.84
C SER A 132 11.08 6.49 -4.48
N THR A 133 12.12 6.13 -3.71
CA THR A 133 13.49 5.93 -4.18
C THR A 133 14.15 4.72 -3.53
N LEU A 134 15.27 4.27 -4.10
CA LEU A 134 16.09 3.19 -3.54
C LEU A 134 16.66 3.56 -2.16
N GLU A 135 17.14 4.78 -2.00
CA GLU A 135 17.73 5.26 -0.75
C GLU A 135 16.72 5.24 0.40
N GLU A 136 15.46 5.58 0.11
CA GLU A 136 14.36 5.47 1.08
C GLU A 136 14.11 4.02 1.49
N GLY A 137 14.14 3.10 0.53
CA GLY A 137 13.99 1.68 0.77
C GLY A 137 15.09 1.10 1.66
N LEU A 138 16.35 1.41 1.34
CA LEU A 138 17.51 0.99 2.14
C LEU A 138 17.40 1.53 3.58
N ARG A 139 17.14 2.82 3.72
CA ARG A 139 16.97 3.45 5.04
C ARG A 139 15.81 2.85 5.82
N ALA A 140 14.66 2.60 5.20
CA ALA A 140 13.51 2.03 5.89
C ALA A 140 13.82 0.64 6.46
N VAL A 141 14.54 -0.20 5.71
CA VAL A 141 14.99 -1.53 6.16
C VAL A 141 16.00 -1.42 7.30
N GLU A 142 16.95 -0.48 7.24
CA GLU A 142 17.88 -0.20 8.34
C GLU A 142 17.15 0.21 9.62
N LEU A 143 16.02 0.94 9.49
CA LEU A 143 15.16 1.36 10.60
C LEU A 143 14.19 0.28 11.07
N GLY A 144 14.17 -0.89 10.42
CA GLY A 144 13.41 -2.05 10.86
C GLY A 144 12.14 -2.36 10.07
N ALA A 145 11.90 -1.74 8.91
CA ALA A 145 10.76 -2.12 8.07
C ALA A 145 10.82 -3.58 7.64
N ASP A 146 9.69 -4.28 7.70
CA ASP A 146 9.58 -5.72 7.39
C ASP A 146 9.38 -5.99 5.90
N CYS A 147 8.87 -5.04 5.14
CA CYS A 147 8.78 -5.02 3.68
C CYS A 147 8.76 -3.59 3.15
N VAL A 148 8.98 -3.46 1.84
CA VAL A 148 9.02 -2.16 1.14
C VAL A 148 8.06 -2.17 -0.04
N ALA A 149 7.34 -1.07 -0.28
CA ALA A 149 6.44 -0.91 -1.41
C ALA A 149 6.77 0.34 -2.24
N THR A 150 6.71 0.22 -3.58
CA THR A 150 6.99 1.32 -4.52
C THR A 150 5.86 2.36 -4.61
N THR A 151 4.99 2.41 -3.63
CA THR A 151 3.73 3.18 -3.60
C THR A 151 3.89 4.65 -3.93
N LEU A 152 4.96 5.28 -3.42
CA LEU A 152 5.20 6.72 -3.54
C LEU A 152 6.03 7.12 -4.77
N ALA A 153 6.48 6.16 -5.59
CA ALA A 153 7.18 6.45 -6.84
C ALA A 153 6.36 7.36 -7.76
N GLY A 154 6.87 8.55 -8.05
CA GLY A 154 6.16 9.58 -8.83
C GLY A 154 5.06 10.35 -8.08
N TYR A 155 5.02 10.23 -6.74
CA TYR A 155 4.11 10.97 -5.86
C TYR A 155 4.82 11.84 -4.83
N THR A 156 6.13 11.99 -4.95
CA THR A 156 6.95 12.94 -4.18
C THR A 156 7.42 14.09 -5.09
N PRO A 157 7.76 15.26 -4.55
CA PRO A 157 8.19 16.40 -5.37
C PRO A 157 9.52 16.16 -6.12
N TYR A 158 10.29 15.16 -5.73
CA TYR A 158 11.61 14.83 -6.29
C TYR A 158 11.63 13.55 -7.13
N THR A 159 10.48 12.91 -7.38
CA THR A 159 10.39 11.75 -8.27
C THR A 159 9.49 12.01 -9.48
N LEU A 160 9.88 11.48 -10.63
CA LEU A 160 9.14 11.68 -11.87
C LEU A 160 7.90 10.77 -11.92
N LYS A 161 6.76 11.37 -12.22
CA LYS A 161 5.53 10.63 -12.44
C LYS A 161 5.52 10.02 -13.85
N THR A 162 5.48 8.69 -13.92
CA THR A 162 5.34 7.93 -15.17
C THR A 162 3.89 7.52 -15.41
N GLU A 163 3.54 7.12 -16.64
CA GLU A 163 2.19 6.62 -16.98
C GLU A 163 1.93 5.20 -16.43
N GLY A 164 2.97 4.39 -16.32
CA GLY A 164 2.92 3.00 -15.83
C GLY A 164 3.65 2.80 -14.52
N PRO A 165 3.78 1.53 -14.08
CA PRO A 165 4.56 1.16 -12.91
C PRO A 165 6.04 1.55 -13.06
N ASP A 166 6.69 1.87 -11.94
CA ASP A 166 8.14 2.13 -11.93
C ASP A 166 8.92 0.81 -11.81
N PHE A 167 9.14 0.17 -12.95
CA PHE A 167 9.91 -1.08 -13.01
C PHE A 167 11.41 -0.89 -12.77
N ALA A 168 11.93 0.33 -12.94
CA ALA A 168 13.33 0.63 -12.66
C ALA A 168 13.57 0.60 -11.15
N LEU A 169 12.80 1.37 -10.40
CA LEU A 169 12.85 1.37 -8.95
C LEU A 169 12.57 -0.03 -8.36
N LEU A 170 11.55 -0.75 -8.90
CA LEU A 170 11.27 -2.10 -8.45
C LEU A 170 12.51 -3.02 -8.56
N ARG A 171 13.18 -3.01 -9.71
CA ARG A 171 14.39 -3.83 -9.94
C ARG A 171 15.51 -3.45 -8.97
N GLU A 172 15.74 -2.16 -8.76
CA GLU A 172 16.78 -1.69 -7.84
C GLU A 172 16.51 -2.14 -6.40
N LEU A 173 15.27 -2.00 -5.92
CA LEU A 173 14.88 -2.45 -4.58
C LEU A 173 15.02 -3.97 -4.42
N VAL A 174 14.52 -4.76 -5.39
CA VAL A 174 14.63 -6.23 -5.35
C VAL A 174 16.08 -6.69 -5.31
N GLN A 175 16.99 -6.02 -6.03
CA GLN A 175 18.41 -6.36 -6.03
C GLN A 175 19.15 -5.97 -4.75
N ALA A 176 18.70 -4.91 -4.08
CA ALA A 176 19.39 -4.31 -2.94
C ALA A 176 18.87 -4.77 -1.57
N LEU A 177 17.62 -5.18 -1.49
CA LEU A 177 16.96 -5.45 -0.21
C LEU A 177 16.86 -6.97 0.07
N ALA A 178 17.01 -7.33 1.35
CA ALA A 178 16.79 -8.69 1.84
C ALA A 178 15.38 -8.94 2.40
N VAL A 179 14.52 -7.92 2.38
CA VAL A 179 13.11 -7.98 2.80
C VAL A 179 12.20 -8.04 1.57
N PRO A 180 10.96 -8.55 1.68
CA PRO A 180 10.02 -8.58 0.57
C PRO A 180 9.76 -7.19 -0.04
N VAL A 181 9.68 -7.15 -1.37
CA VAL A 181 9.41 -5.94 -2.14
C VAL A 181 8.04 -6.06 -2.84
N LEU A 182 7.15 -5.13 -2.52
CA LEU A 182 5.82 -5.02 -3.09
C LEU A 182 5.81 -3.99 -4.21
N ALA A 183 5.41 -4.40 -5.42
CA ALA A 183 5.25 -3.48 -6.54
C ALA A 183 3.87 -2.83 -6.48
N GLU A 184 3.81 -1.52 -6.21
CA GLU A 184 2.57 -0.76 -6.17
C GLU A 184 2.67 0.51 -7.00
N GLY A 185 1.58 0.86 -7.66
CA GLY A 185 1.43 2.12 -8.39
C GLY A 185 1.27 1.94 -9.88
N ARG A 186 0.14 2.44 -10.41
CA ARG A 186 -0.17 2.55 -11.85
C ARG A 186 -0.19 1.23 -12.63
N PHE A 187 -0.47 0.11 -11.96
CA PHE A 187 -0.75 -1.18 -12.62
C PHE A 187 -2.14 -1.17 -13.27
N TRP A 188 -2.21 -1.53 -14.54
CA TRP A 188 -3.45 -1.53 -15.32
C TRP A 188 -3.71 -2.82 -16.09
N THR A 189 -2.69 -3.62 -16.37
CA THR A 189 -2.83 -4.81 -17.22
C THR A 189 -2.19 -6.04 -16.58
N PRO A 190 -2.66 -7.25 -16.95
CA PRO A 190 -2.05 -8.50 -16.50
C PRO A 190 -0.56 -8.63 -16.88
N GLU A 191 -0.17 -8.09 -18.04
CA GLU A 191 1.23 -8.13 -18.52
C GLU A 191 2.13 -7.30 -17.61
N GLN A 192 1.65 -6.15 -17.10
CA GLN A 192 2.40 -5.36 -16.14
C GLN A 192 2.57 -6.10 -14.81
N VAL A 193 1.53 -6.80 -14.35
CA VAL A 193 1.59 -7.64 -13.14
C VAL A 193 2.59 -8.77 -13.32
N GLY A 194 2.50 -9.50 -14.43
CA GLY A 194 3.46 -10.56 -14.77
C GLY A 194 4.90 -10.04 -14.82
N ARG A 195 5.10 -8.87 -15.44
CA ARG A 195 6.42 -8.23 -15.52
C ARG A 195 7.00 -7.86 -14.15
N ALA A 196 6.18 -7.45 -13.19
CA ALA A 196 6.66 -7.18 -11.84
C ALA A 196 7.18 -8.45 -11.16
N PHE A 197 6.48 -9.57 -11.29
CA PHE A 197 6.94 -10.87 -10.76
C PHE A 197 8.20 -11.38 -11.46
N GLU A 198 8.32 -11.22 -12.77
CA GLU A 198 9.56 -11.52 -13.51
C GLU A 198 10.78 -10.72 -13.01
N LEU A 199 10.55 -9.50 -12.52
CA LEU A 199 11.58 -8.64 -11.93
C LEU A 199 11.89 -8.99 -10.47
N GLY A 200 11.15 -9.94 -9.87
CA GLY A 200 11.38 -10.43 -8.53
C GLY A 200 10.50 -9.78 -7.45
N ALA A 201 9.41 -9.09 -7.81
CA ALA A 201 8.45 -8.63 -6.80
C ALA A 201 7.88 -9.81 -6.01
N ASP A 202 7.76 -9.68 -4.70
CA ASP A 202 7.12 -10.68 -3.84
C ASP A 202 5.60 -10.54 -3.90
N ALA A 203 5.08 -9.32 -4.04
CA ALA A 203 3.66 -9.06 -4.27
C ALA A 203 3.45 -7.90 -5.24
N VAL A 204 2.28 -7.89 -5.87
CA VAL A 204 1.83 -6.74 -6.68
C VAL A 204 0.54 -6.19 -6.07
N VAL A 205 0.49 -4.88 -5.85
CA VAL A 205 -0.69 -4.19 -5.33
C VAL A 205 -1.38 -3.45 -6.46
N VAL A 206 -2.64 -3.80 -6.72
CA VAL A 206 -3.46 -3.19 -7.76
C VAL A 206 -4.70 -2.54 -7.13
N GLY A 207 -4.86 -1.24 -7.35
CA GLY A 207 -6.02 -0.48 -6.87
C GLY A 207 -6.95 -0.07 -8.01
N THR A 208 -6.69 1.09 -8.61
CA THR A 208 -7.59 1.77 -9.56
C THR A 208 -8.11 0.89 -10.69
N ALA A 209 -7.28 0.00 -11.23
CA ALA A 209 -7.66 -0.89 -12.33
C ALA A 209 -8.68 -1.98 -11.92
N ILE A 210 -8.88 -2.22 -10.63
CA ILE A 210 -9.82 -3.21 -10.11
C ILE A 210 -10.99 -2.51 -9.38
N THR A 211 -10.69 -1.53 -8.51
CA THR A 211 -11.63 -1.02 -7.51
C THR A 211 -12.18 0.38 -7.84
N ASN A 212 -11.82 0.98 -8.99
CA ASN A 212 -12.31 2.30 -9.37
C ASN A 212 -13.02 2.32 -10.74
N PRO A 213 -14.29 1.89 -10.81
CA PRO A 213 -15.06 1.87 -12.06
C PRO A 213 -15.10 3.23 -12.76
N ARG A 214 -15.12 4.34 -12.01
CA ARG A 214 -15.09 5.70 -12.59
C ARG A 214 -13.83 5.92 -13.43
N GLU A 215 -12.65 5.58 -12.93
CA GLU A 215 -11.40 5.76 -13.66
C GLU A 215 -11.21 4.72 -14.78
N ILE A 216 -11.67 3.50 -14.58
CA ILE A 216 -11.71 2.45 -15.60
C ILE A 216 -12.57 2.92 -16.78
N THR A 217 -13.80 3.39 -16.52
CA THR A 217 -14.71 3.92 -17.54
C THR A 217 -14.09 5.12 -18.25
N ARG A 218 -13.51 6.07 -17.48
CA ARG A 218 -12.87 7.27 -18.03
C ARG A 218 -11.73 6.91 -18.98
N ARG A 219 -10.95 5.87 -18.67
CA ARG A 219 -9.88 5.36 -19.55
C ARG A 219 -10.44 4.77 -20.84
N LEU A 220 -11.49 3.97 -20.75
CA LEU A 220 -12.12 3.33 -21.93
C LEU A 220 -12.80 4.37 -22.85
N VAL A 221 -13.49 5.35 -22.29
CA VAL A 221 -14.15 6.42 -23.06
C VAL A 221 -13.17 7.23 -23.93
N ARG A 222 -11.89 7.36 -23.52
CA ARG A 222 -10.86 8.04 -24.34
C ARG A 222 -10.58 7.33 -25.66
N SER A 223 -10.92 6.04 -25.78
CA SER A 223 -10.74 5.25 -27.01
C SER A 223 -11.98 5.26 -27.92
N VAL A 224 -13.08 5.93 -27.53
CA VAL A 224 -14.27 6.06 -28.36
C VAL A 224 -14.03 7.13 -29.41
N PRO A 225 -14.19 6.83 -30.72
CA PRO A 225 -14.06 7.83 -31.78
C PRO A 225 -15.04 8.99 -31.56
N ARG A 226 -14.59 10.22 -31.81
CA ARG A 226 -15.43 11.44 -31.76
C ARG A 226 -15.99 11.74 -33.14
#